data_69e6a74ccaeb32e845de57c10b3aa00f
#
_entry.id   69e6a74ccaeb32e845de57c10b3aa00f
#
_cell.length_a   1.000
_cell.length_b   1.000
_cell.length_c   1.000
_cell.angle_alpha   90.00
_cell.angle_beta   90.00
_cell.angle_gamma   90.00
#
_symmetry.space_group_name_H-M   'P 1'
#
loop_
_entity.id
_entity.type
_entity.pdbx_description
1 polymer ?
#
loop_
_entity_poly.entity_id
_entity_poly.type
_entity_poly.pdbx_seq_one_letter_code
_entity_poly.pdbx_strand_id
1 'polypeptide(L)'
;ILVAMETAINKSAKAYSRYGSNTHKQVYIYGSLDTRSIELPRGFGMAWGVGGWLLFPFLMKIGPEAGNSLRQRVVAELKTTFASHYTKVVSLQETLQLDNIAVYGKRATGEKFLINPNKGA
;
A
#
# COMPACT_ATOMS: atom_id res chain seq x y z
N ILE A 1 6.59 -6.93 -7.34
CA ILE A 1 6.55 -5.59 -7.95
C ILE A 1 7.74 -5.42 -8.90
N LEU A 2 9.00 -5.49 -8.47
CA LEU A 2 10.19 -5.25 -9.32
C LEU A 2 10.21 -6.14 -10.58
N VAL A 3 9.89 -7.42 -10.46
CA VAL A 3 9.77 -8.34 -11.62
C VAL A 3 8.67 -7.90 -12.58
N ALA A 4 7.50 -7.47 -12.08
CA ALA A 4 6.42 -6.99 -12.92
C ALA A 4 6.79 -5.70 -13.68
N MET A 5 7.52 -4.79 -13.01
CA MET A 5 8.05 -3.57 -13.65
C MET A 5 9.03 -3.93 -14.76
N GLU A 6 9.99 -4.83 -14.51
CA GLU A 6 10.96 -5.29 -15.52
C GLU A 6 10.27 -5.99 -16.69
N THR A 7 9.26 -6.83 -16.40
CA THR A 7 8.46 -7.49 -17.45
C THR A 7 7.76 -6.47 -18.35
N ALA A 8 7.18 -5.42 -17.76
CA ALA A 8 6.53 -4.36 -18.52
C ALA A 8 7.52 -3.58 -19.40
N ILE A 9 8.70 -3.26 -18.88
CA ILE A 9 9.78 -2.58 -19.61
C ILE A 9 10.24 -3.45 -20.80
N ASN A 10 10.48 -4.75 -20.53
CA ASN A 10 10.98 -5.67 -21.55
C ASN A 10 9.97 -5.95 -22.67
N LYS A 11 8.65 -5.82 -22.42
CA LYS A 11 7.64 -5.92 -23.48
C LYS A 11 7.78 -4.83 -24.56
N SER A 12 8.31 -3.68 -24.22
CA SER A 12 8.56 -2.56 -25.13
C SER A 12 10.01 -2.44 -25.59
N ALA A 13 10.89 -3.31 -25.12
CA ALA A 13 12.32 -3.27 -25.44
C ALA A 13 12.56 -3.66 -26.90
N LYS A 14 13.38 -2.85 -27.60
CA LYS A 14 13.76 -3.08 -29.00
C LYS A 14 14.96 -4.01 -29.17
N ALA A 15 15.70 -4.27 -28.08
CA ALA A 15 16.90 -5.08 -28.08
C ALA A 15 16.99 -5.93 -26.83
N TYR A 16 17.59 -7.11 -26.97
CA TYR A 16 17.87 -7.99 -25.84
C TYR A 16 19.02 -7.44 -24.99
N SER A 17 18.85 -7.47 -23.67
CA SER A 17 19.90 -7.19 -22.70
C SER A 17 20.09 -8.37 -21.76
N ARG A 18 21.32 -8.91 -21.70
CA ARG A 18 21.65 -10.05 -20.84
C ARG A 18 21.40 -9.78 -19.35
N TYR A 19 21.57 -8.52 -18.93
CA TYR A 19 21.45 -8.11 -17.53
C TYR A 19 20.13 -7.41 -17.21
N GLY A 20 19.18 -7.44 -18.14
CA GLY A 20 17.90 -6.75 -18.02
C GLY A 20 17.98 -5.27 -18.42
N SER A 21 16.92 -4.53 -18.14
CA SER A 21 16.82 -3.11 -18.52
C SER A 21 17.71 -2.20 -17.64
N ASN A 22 18.15 -1.09 -18.23
CA ASN A 22 18.83 0.00 -17.52
C ASN A 22 17.83 1.02 -16.93
N THR A 23 16.54 0.79 -17.07
CA THR A 23 15.51 1.65 -16.50
C THR A 23 15.48 1.46 -14.99
N HIS A 24 15.70 2.54 -14.23
CA HIS A 24 15.67 2.46 -12.77
C HIS A 24 14.25 2.18 -12.25
N LYS A 25 14.15 1.20 -11.36
CA LYS A 25 12.93 0.80 -10.68
C LYS A 25 13.06 1.06 -9.19
N GLN A 26 12.14 1.81 -8.61
CA GLN A 26 12.16 2.11 -7.18
C GLN A 26 10.91 1.57 -6.51
N VAL A 27 11.09 0.83 -5.43
CA VAL A 27 10.01 0.37 -4.54
C VAL A 27 10.19 1.01 -3.17
N TYR A 28 9.11 1.53 -2.60
CA TYR A 28 9.08 2.03 -1.24
C TYR A 28 8.18 1.15 -0.37
N ILE A 29 8.71 0.77 0.79
CA ILE A 29 7.97 0.05 1.82
C ILE A 29 7.49 1.09 2.83
N TYR A 30 6.17 1.27 2.95
CA TYR A 30 5.58 2.28 3.82
C TYR A 30 4.77 1.70 4.99
N GLY A 31 4.63 0.40 5.07
CA GLY A 31 3.94 -0.28 6.16
C GLY A 31 4.13 -1.79 6.08
N SER A 32 3.81 -2.48 7.15
CA SER A 32 3.96 -3.92 7.24
C SER A 32 2.77 -4.51 7.99
N LEU A 33 1.75 -4.96 7.25
CA LEU A 33 0.67 -5.79 7.79
C LEU A 33 1.15 -7.24 7.98
N ASP A 34 2.07 -7.67 7.14
CA ASP A 34 2.73 -8.97 7.18
C ASP A 34 4.15 -8.79 7.76
N THR A 35 4.45 -9.47 8.85
CA THR A 35 5.73 -9.39 9.56
C THR A 35 6.77 -10.38 9.05
N ARG A 36 6.43 -11.19 8.03
CA ARG A 36 7.39 -12.11 7.41
C ARG A 36 8.47 -11.33 6.66
N SER A 37 9.58 -12.00 6.40
CA SER A 37 10.69 -11.43 5.61
C SER A 37 10.23 -11.02 4.21
N ILE A 38 10.78 -9.91 3.72
CA ILE A 38 10.58 -9.48 2.34
C ILE A 38 11.59 -10.20 1.47
N GLU A 39 11.11 -11.01 0.53
CA GLU A 39 11.94 -11.73 -0.40
C GLU A 39 12.06 -10.96 -1.72
N LEU A 40 13.29 -10.84 -2.21
CA LEU A 40 13.60 -10.26 -3.50
C LEU A 40 14.01 -11.38 -4.47
N PRO A 41 13.12 -11.81 -5.38
CA PRO A 41 13.47 -12.77 -6.41
C PRO A 41 14.49 -12.15 -7.38
N ARG A 42 15.16 -12.98 -8.16
CA ARG A 42 16.07 -12.53 -9.22
C ARG A 42 15.28 -12.23 -10.52
N GLY A 43 15.91 -11.55 -11.48
CA GLY A 43 15.37 -11.39 -12.83
C GLY A 43 14.64 -10.08 -13.08
N PHE A 44 14.95 -9.02 -12.35
CA PHE A 44 14.39 -7.68 -12.59
C PHE A 44 15.47 -6.63 -12.98
N GLY A 45 16.54 -7.07 -13.64
CA GLY A 45 17.65 -6.20 -14.05
C GLY A 45 18.51 -5.75 -12.88
N MET A 46 19.42 -4.82 -13.12
CA MET A 46 20.40 -4.32 -12.14
C MET A 46 20.17 -2.86 -11.71
N ALA A 47 19.27 -2.14 -12.39
CA ALA A 47 18.95 -0.74 -12.09
C ALA A 47 17.70 -0.65 -11.19
N TRP A 48 17.86 -0.80 -9.88
CA TRP A 48 16.74 -0.79 -8.95
C TRP A 48 17.15 -0.38 -7.54
N GLY A 49 16.14 0.02 -6.75
CA GLY A 49 16.28 0.30 -5.33
C GLY A 49 15.06 -0.10 -4.54
N VAL A 50 15.27 -0.41 -3.27
CA VAL A 50 14.20 -0.60 -2.27
C VAL A 50 14.52 0.32 -1.10
N GLY A 51 13.54 1.10 -0.67
CA GLY A 51 13.68 2.01 0.45
C GLY A 51 12.51 1.97 1.40
N GLY A 52 12.71 2.40 2.63
CA GLY A 52 11.63 2.67 3.57
C GLY A 52 11.00 4.04 3.30
N TRP A 53 9.71 4.19 3.64
CA TRP A 53 9.01 5.47 3.56
C TRP A 53 8.09 5.66 4.77
N LEU A 54 8.18 6.84 5.37
CA LEU A 54 7.30 7.26 6.46
C LEU A 54 6.75 8.66 6.17
N LEU A 55 5.48 8.88 6.50
CA LEU A 55 4.78 10.13 6.22
C LEU A 55 5.44 11.34 6.88
N PHE A 56 5.76 11.27 8.17
CA PHE A 56 6.32 12.43 8.88
C PHE A 56 7.71 12.85 8.38
N PRO A 57 8.70 11.96 8.22
CA PRO A 57 9.97 12.31 7.58
C PRO A 57 9.80 12.85 6.16
N PHE A 58 8.86 12.31 5.39
CA PHE A 58 8.56 12.80 4.05
C PHE A 58 8.01 14.23 4.09
N LEU A 59 7.03 14.53 4.95
CA LEU A 59 6.47 15.88 5.09
C LEU A 59 7.52 16.90 5.55
N MET A 60 8.43 16.51 6.45
CA MET A 60 9.55 17.37 6.83
C MET A 60 10.47 17.67 5.65
N LYS A 61 10.75 16.66 4.83
CA LYS A 61 11.62 16.79 3.65
C LYS A 61 11.04 17.72 2.59
N ILE A 62 9.75 17.64 2.29
CA ILE A 62 9.10 18.44 1.24
C ILE A 62 8.72 19.86 1.71
N GLY A 63 8.73 20.11 3.02
CA GLY A 63 8.41 21.40 3.62
C GLY A 63 6.91 21.69 3.76
N PRO A 64 6.58 22.79 4.45
CA PRO A 64 5.19 23.09 4.83
C PRO A 64 4.29 23.43 3.65
N GLU A 65 4.78 24.12 2.65
CA GLU A 65 4.00 24.53 1.47
C GLU A 65 3.52 23.31 0.66
N ALA A 66 4.44 22.45 0.25
CA ALA A 66 4.12 21.23 -0.46
C ALA A 66 3.26 20.27 0.40
N GLY A 67 3.55 20.19 1.70
CA GLY A 67 2.75 19.42 2.65
C GLY A 67 1.30 19.92 2.75
N ASN A 68 1.07 21.24 2.73
CA ASN A 68 -0.27 21.82 2.73
C ASN A 68 -1.00 21.55 1.41
N SER A 69 -0.33 21.66 0.27
CA SER A 69 -0.92 21.30 -1.04
C SER A 69 -1.41 19.86 -1.07
N LEU A 70 -0.63 18.92 -0.52
CA LEU A 70 -1.05 17.52 -0.40
C LEU A 70 -2.29 17.36 0.50
N ARG A 71 -2.35 18.06 1.64
CA ARG A 71 -3.53 18.02 2.52
C ARG A 71 -4.76 18.57 1.86
N GLN A 72 -4.64 19.69 1.14
CA GLN A 72 -5.75 20.29 0.38
C GLN A 72 -6.28 19.32 -0.68
N ARG A 73 -5.39 18.63 -1.39
CA ARG A 73 -5.78 17.59 -2.35
C ARG A 73 -6.54 16.44 -1.68
N VAL A 74 -6.07 15.94 -0.53
CA VAL A 74 -6.79 14.89 0.22
C VAL A 74 -8.19 15.36 0.60
N VAL A 75 -8.34 16.60 1.10
CA VAL A 75 -9.65 17.15 1.47
C VAL A 75 -10.57 17.27 0.25
N ALA A 76 -10.07 17.78 -0.86
CA ALA A 76 -10.85 17.94 -2.09
C ALA A 76 -11.32 16.60 -2.68
N GLU A 77 -10.51 15.55 -2.54
CA GLU A 77 -10.76 14.22 -3.11
C GLU A 77 -11.28 13.21 -2.06
N LEU A 78 -11.68 13.66 -0.87
CA LEU A 78 -12.07 12.79 0.25
C LEU A 78 -13.23 11.84 -0.09
N LYS A 79 -14.17 12.28 -0.92
CA LYS A 79 -15.35 11.51 -1.34
C LYS A 79 -15.16 10.76 -2.67
N THR A 80 -13.98 10.85 -3.29
CA THR A 80 -13.64 10.23 -4.58
C THR A 80 -12.42 9.35 -4.45
N THR A 81 -11.24 9.86 -4.71
CA THR A 81 -9.98 9.09 -4.67
C THR A 81 -9.69 8.49 -3.30
N PHE A 82 -10.02 9.21 -2.22
CA PHE A 82 -9.81 8.77 -0.83
C PHE A 82 -11.09 8.26 -0.17
N ALA A 83 -12.15 8.04 -0.94
CA ALA A 83 -13.38 7.47 -0.41
C ALA A 83 -13.13 6.11 0.24
N SER A 84 -13.73 5.92 1.40
CA SER A 84 -13.64 4.68 2.15
C SER A 84 -15.04 4.23 2.55
N HIS A 85 -15.28 2.94 2.49
CA HIS A 85 -16.53 2.34 2.94
C HIS A 85 -16.24 1.16 3.86
N TYR A 86 -17.22 0.83 4.69
CA TYR A 86 -17.18 -0.33 5.55
C TYR A 86 -17.99 -1.45 4.91
N THR A 87 -17.46 -2.67 4.94
CA THR A 87 -18.13 -3.84 4.38
C THR A 87 -19.13 -4.45 5.37
N LYS A 88 -18.94 -4.20 6.67
CA LYS A 88 -19.82 -4.71 7.73
C LYS A 88 -19.80 -3.78 8.95
N VAL A 89 -20.95 -3.65 9.61
CA VAL A 89 -21.06 -3.00 10.93
C VAL A 89 -21.26 -4.08 11.98
N VAL A 90 -20.40 -4.12 12.98
CA VAL A 90 -20.42 -5.13 14.05
C VAL A 90 -20.51 -4.47 15.43
N SER A 91 -21.12 -5.16 16.40
CA SER A 91 -21.07 -4.76 17.81
C SER A 91 -19.74 -5.18 18.44
N LEU A 92 -19.49 -4.77 19.70
CA LEU A 92 -18.32 -5.22 20.45
C LEU A 92 -18.31 -6.75 20.62
N GLN A 93 -19.46 -7.35 20.91
CA GLN A 93 -19.59 -8.79 21.06
C GLN A 93 -19.35 -9.53 19.75
N GLU A 94 -19.90 -9.01 18.64
CA GLU A 94 -19.72 -9.61 17.33
C GLU A 94 -18.24 -9.57 16.85
N THR A 95 -17.42 -8.65 17.36
CA THR A 95 -15.98 -8.65 17.03
C THR A 95 -15.25 -9.89 17.53
N LEU A 96 -15.77 -10.55 18.56
CA LEU A 96 -15.17 -11.76 19.13
C LEU A 96 -15.66 -13.06 18.45
N GLN A 97 -16.58 -12.97 17.50
CA GLN A 97 -17.04 -14.13 16.74
C GLN A 97 -15.95 -14.64 15.81
N LEU A 98 -15.74 -15.95 15.78
CA LEU A 98 -14.66 -16.57 15.00
C LEU A 98 -14.69 -16.22 13.51
N ASP A 99 -15.88 -16.14 12.91
CA ASP A 99 -16.04 -15.77 11.50
C ASP A 99 -15.55 -14.35 11.23
N ASN A 100 -15.84 -13.41 12.13
CA ASN A 100 -15.36 -12.02 12.01
C ASN A 100 -13.85 -11.95 12.25
N ILE A 101 -13.33 -12.66 13.25
CA ILE A 101 -11.88 -12.77 13.52
C ILE A 101 -11.16 -13.35 12.31
N ALA A 102 -11.72 -14.37 11.66
CA ALA A 102 -11.14 -14.99 10.46
C ALA A 102 -11.01 -13.99 9.29
N VAL A 103 -11.90 -13.01 9.21
CA VAL A 103 -11.85 -11.98 8.17
C VAL A 103 -10.76 -10.94 8.48
N TYR A 104 -10.86 -10.22 9.59
CA TYR A 104 -9.90 -9.14 9.87
C TYR A 104 -8.53 -9.66 10.35
N GLY A 105 -8.46 -10.89 10.84
CA GLY A 105 -7.22 -11.57 11.20
C GLY A 105 -6.32 -11.87 9.98
N LYS A 106 -6.88 -11.90 8.77
CA LYS A 106 -6.10 -12.04 7.52
C LYS A 106 -5.19 -10.85 7.25
N ARG A 107 -5.40 -9.71 7.89
CA ARG A 107 -4.66 -8.46 7.68
C ARG A 107 -4.59 -8.06 6.20
N ALA A 108 -5.62 -8.42 5.43
CA ALA A 108 -5.74 -8.10 4.01
C ALA A 108 -6.42 -6.74 3.82
N THR A 109 -6.18 -6.10 2.69
CA THR A 109 -6.94 -4.94 2.24
C THR A 109 -8.24 -5.39 1.57
N GLY A 110 -9.31 -4.60 1.68
CA GLY A 110 -10.58 -4.88 1.02
C GLY A 110 -11.74 -5.08 1.99
N GLU A 111 -11.54 -5.81 3.09
CA GLU A 111 -12.53 -5.95 4.16
C GLU A 111 -12.27 -4.93 5.26
N LYS A 112 -13.29 -4.13 5.57
CA LYS A 112 -13.20 -3.12 6.62
C LYS A 112 -14.47 -3.11 7.45
N PHE A 113 -14.38 -3.49 8.72
CA PHE A 113 -15.49 -3.49 9.64
C PHE A 113 -15.55 -2.21 10.46
N LEU A 114 -16.77 -1.67 10.60
CA LEU A 114 -17.05 -0.60 11.55
C LEU A 114 -17.53 -1.23 12.86
N ILE A 115 -16.85 -0.95 13.95
CA ILE A 115 -17.31 -1.34 15.28
C ILE A 115 -18.25 -0.26 15.80
N ASN A 116 -19.50 -0.62 16.01
CA ASN A 116 -20.49 0.25 16.66
C ASN A 116 -20.78 -0.30 18.07
N PRO A 117 -20.25 0.34 19.13
CA PRO A 117 -20.46 -0.11 20.50
C PRO A 117 -21.94 -0.13 20.93
N ASN A 118 -22.78 0.71 20.29
CA ASN A 118 -24.19 0.84 20.61
C ASN A 118 -25.08 -0.07 19.75
N LYS A 119 -24.52 -0.90 18.89
CA LYS A 119 -25.29 -1.86 18.09
C LYS A 119 -25.83 -2.97 18.99
N GLY A 120 -27.15 -3.05 19.13
CA GLY A 120 -27.84 -4.03 19.96
C GLY A 120 -28.06 -3.59 21.42
N ALA A 121 -27.85 -2.32 21.72
CA ALA A 121 -28.21 -1.70 22.97
C ALA A 121 -29.67 -1.21 22.93
#